data_67b1226c81a9477a621411b30d7db2b8
#
_entry.id   67b1226c81a9477a621411b30d7db2b8
#
_cell.length_a   1.000
_cell.length_b   1.000
_cell.length_c   1.000
_cell.angle_alpha   90.00
_cell.angle_beta   90.00
_cell.angle_gamma   90.00
#
_symmetry.space_group_name_H-M   'P 1'
#
loop_
_entity.id
_entity.type
_entity.pdbx_description
1 polymer ?
#
loop_
_entity_poly.entity_id
_entity_poly.type
_entity_poly.pdbx_seq_one_letter_code
_entity_poly.pdbx_strand_id
1 'polypeptide(L)'
;MRLTAFPSRWLSTGLLLLGAWGQTQPVAAREPANIAANVAPALWQVKDADTTIYLFGTVHVLKPGIDWFKGGVKQAFDASDELVLEIIEPENPGEMAQMMAGKAMATDRVALSTRLAPDAAQKYRAAMVAAGVPWQSFEAFNPWMAGMILSVAPLQKLGYQSDIGAEKILRAAAEKAGKKVGALETVEQQLNFFADLPMAQQVQFLNATVEGMDGMEGEFAALLNHWQTGQPEKLADEMNDSLKATPELAQVLLINRNANWAKWIKARLDQPGTVFVAVGAGHLAGKGSVQDQLKTLGIASARVKQGE
;
A
#
# COMPACT_ATOMS: atom_id res chain seq x y z
N MET A 1 -20.82 16.94 -26.97
CA MET A 1 -20.92 16.14 -25.76
C MET A 1 -19.67 16.43 -24.93
N ARG A 2 -19.77 17.23 -23.87
CA ARG A 2 -18.61 17.65 -23.07
C ARG A 2 -18.18 16.44 -22.21
N LEU A 3 -17.00 15.91 -22.48
CA LEU A 3 -16.33 14.97 -21.59
C LEU A 3 -16.03 15.70 -20.30
N THR A 4 -16.75 15.37 -19.25
CA THR A 4 -16.42 15.78 -17.88
C THR A 4 -15.08 15.16 -17.51
N ALA A 5 -14.10 15.99 -17.22
CA ALA A 5 -12.82 15.58 -16.69
C ALA A 5 -13.07 14.77 -15.42
N PHE A 6 -12.65 13.52 -15.42
CA PHE A 6 -12.63 12.67 -14.22
C PHE A 6 -11.57 13.21 -13.26
N PRO A 7 -11.83 13.27 -11.96
CA PRO A 7 -10.83 13.71 -11.00
C PRO A 7 -9.66 12.71 -10.94
N SER A 8 -8.45 13.26 -10.92
CA SER A 8 -7.14 12.58 -11.00
C SER A 8 -6.72 11.78 -9.75
N ARG A 9 -7.66 11.15 -9.02
CA ARG A 9 -7.45 10.62 -7.64
C ARG A 9 -7.16 9.12 -7.55
N TRP A 10 -6.60 8.50 -8.59
CA TRP A 10 -6.50 7.03 -8.69
C TRP A 10 -5.27 6.38 -8.06
N LEU A 11 -4.29 7.16 -7.61
CA LEU A 11 -2.95 6.66 -7.29
C LEU A 11 -2.80 6.01 -5.93
N SER A 12 -3.71 6.29 -5.01
CA SER A 12 -3.60 5.81 -3.63
C SER A 12 -3.78 4.29 -3.48
N THR A 13 -4.44 3.63 -4.42
CA THR A 13 -4.76 2.19 -4.30
C THR A 13 -3.60 1.29 -4.72
N GLY A 14 -2.83 1.67 -5.74
CA GLY A 14 -1.65 0.91 -6.18
C GLY A 14 -0.48 0.98 -5.19
N LEU A 15 -0.39 2.09 -4.44
CA LEU A 15 0.67 2.32 -3.45
C LEU A 15 0.52 1.50 -2.17
N LEU A 16 -0.67 1.00 -1.87
CA LEU A 16 -0.94 0.20 -0.68
C LEU A 16 -0.44 -1.24 -0.78
N LEU A 17 0.04 -1.66 -1.94
CA LEU A 17 0.29 -3.07 -2.23
C LEU A 17 1.73 -3.40 -2.61
N LEU A 18 2.65 -2.41 -2.61
CA LEU A 18 4.02 -2.60 -3.07
C LEU A 18 5.05 -2.19 -2.03
N GLY A 19 5.50 -3.17 -1.28
CA GLY A 19 6.84 -3.18 -0.72
C GLY A 19 7.82 -3.61 -1.82
N ALA A 20 8.88 -2.83 -2.03
CA ALA A 20 10.11 -3.16 -2.73
C ALA A 20 10.12 -3.33 -4.26
N TRP A 21 10.35 -2.23 -4.95
CA TRP A 21 11.14 -2.20 -6.19
C TRP A 21 12.06 -0.99 -6.14
N GLY A 22 13.32 -1.20 -5.86
CA GLY A 22 14.31 -0.14 -5.85
C GLY A 22 15.68 -0.67 -6.21
N GLN A 23 16.15 -0.43 -7.43
CA GLN A 23 17.59 -0.29 -7.66
C GLN A 23 17.99 1.08 -7.10
N THR A 24 18.81 1.08 -6.05
CA THR A 24 19.35 2.28 -5.43
C THR A 24 20.26 3.00 -6.40
N GLN A 25 19.78 4.09 -6.98
CA GLN A 25 20.66 5.13 -7.51
C GLN A 25 20.81 6.23 -6.45
N PRO A 26 22.00 6.74 -6.20
CA PRO A 26 22.19 7.82 -5.23
C PRO A 26 21.50 9.08 -5.75
N VAL A 27 20.41 9.47 -5.10
CA VAL A 27 19.70 10.72 -5.38
C VAL A 27 20.41 11.83 -4.62
N ALA A 28 20.83 12.88 -5.35
CA ALA A 28 21.34 14.11 -4.77
C ALA A 28 20.35 14.68 -3.74
N ALA A 29 20.89 15.13 -2.60
CA ALA A 29 20.09 15.72 -1.53
C ALA A 29 19.20 16.86 -2.05
N ARG A 30 17.89 16.63 -2.05
CA ARG A 30 16.85 17.64 -2.26
C ARG A 30 16.30 18.09 -0.90
N GLU A 31 15.65 19.26 -0.89
CA GLU A 31 15.12 19.90 0.31
C GLU A 31 14.34 18.95 1.22
N PRO A 32 14.39 19.15 2.56
CA PRO A 32 13.69 18.31 3.50
C PRO A 32 12.19 18.34 3.21
N ALA A 33 11.58 17.15 3.28
CA ALA A 33 10.14 17.01 3.22
C ALA A 33 9.47 17.98 4.20
N ASN A 34 8.27 18.45 3.90
CA ASN A 34 7.43 19.13 4.87
C ASN A 34 7.07 18.12 5.98
N ILE A 35 7.97 18.00 6.97
CA ILE A 35 7.79 17.09 8.11
C ILE A 35 6.82 17.78 9.06
N ALA A 36 5.69 17.14 9.35
CA ALA A 36 4.77 17.63 10.35
C ALA A 36 5.51 17.84 11.68
N ALA A 37 5.26 18.97 12.34
CA ALA A 37 5.92 19.32 13.60
C ALA A 37 5.65 18.27 14.71
N ASN A 38 4.56 17.52 14.59
CA ASN A 38 4.21 16.42 15.49
C ASN A 38 3.79 15.20 14.66
N VAL A 39 4.71 14.21 14.53
CA VAL A 39 4.47 12.95 13.81
C VAL A 39 3.92 11.93 14.79
N ALA A 40 2.63 11.62 14.68
CA ALA A 40 1.91 10.66 15.52
C ALA A 40 0.85 9.89 14.70
N PRO A 41 1.27 8.92 13.86
CA PRO A 41 0.35 8.15 13.03
C PRO A 41 -0.69 7.41 13.86
N ALA A 42 -1.84 7.15 13.25
CA ALA A 42 -2.95 6.48 13.90
C ALA A 42 -2.61 5.06 14.34
N LEU A 43 -3.04 4.69 15.55
CA LEU A 43 -2.91 3.36 16.14
C LEU A 43 -4.23 2.96 16.80
N TRP A 44 -4.64 1.72 16.62
CA TRP A 44 -5.81 1.15 17.28
C TRP A 44 -5.43 -0.10 18.07
N GLN A 45 -6.30 -0.50 18.95
CA GLN A 45 -6.21 -1.77 19.67
C GLN A 45 -7.54 -2.52 19.65
N VAL A 46 -7.42 -3.82 19.55
CA VAL A 46 -8.47 -4.81 19.83
C VAL A 46 -7.98 -5.63 21.00
N LYS A 47 -8.81 -5.84 22.02
CA LYS A 47 -8.39 -6.60 23.20
C LYS A 47 -9.54 -7.33 23.87
N ASP A 48 -9.21 -8.40 24.56
CA ASP A 48 -10.07 -9.11 25.50
C ASP A 48 -9.38 -9.24 26.87
N ALA A 49 -9.61 -10.35 27.60
CA ALA A 49 -9.11 -10.54 28.96
C ALA A 49 -7.59 -10.79 29.03
N ASP A 50 -6.99 -11.47 28.02
CA ASP A 50 -5.60 -11.93 28.05
C ASP A 50 -4.86 -11.71 26.72
N THR A 51 -5.52 -11.09 25.74
CA THR A 51 -4.94 -10.79 24.43
C THR A 51 -5.08 -9.32 24.08
N THR A 52 -4.02 -8.75 23.51
CA THR A 52 -4.04 -7.39 22.92
C THR A 52 -3.48 -7.43 21.50
N ILE A 53 -4.22 -6.91 20.53
CA ILE A 53 -3.81 -6.78 19.15
C ILE A 53 -3.81 -5.30 18.78
N TYR A 54 -2.63 -4.75 18.52
CA TYR A 54 -2.48 -3.41 17.98
C TYR A 54 -2.63 -3.44 16.46
N LEU A 55 -3.33 -2.44 15.91
CA LEU A 55 -3.49 -2.26 14.46
C LEU A 55 -2.83 -0.95 14.07
N PHE A 56 -1.82 -1.02 13.23
CA PHE A 56 -1.05 0.12 12.77
C PHE A 56 -1.10 0.23 11.24
N GLY A 57 -1.41 1.44 10.76
CA GLY A 57 -1.42 1.73 9.32
C GLY A 57 -0.04 2.14 8.83
N THR A 58 0.48 1.44 7.81
CA THR A 58 1.80 1.68 7.22
C THR A 58 1.72 2.46 5.92
N VAL A 59 2.86 3.04 5.53
CA VAL A 59 3.10 3.64 4.22
C VAL A 59 4.38 3.04 3.65
N HIS A 60 4.30 2.50 2.42
CA HIS A 60 5.37 1.71 1.82
C HIS A 60 6.59 2.50 1.34
N VAL A 61 6.42 3.80 1.08
CA VAL A 61 7.50 4.68 0.65
C VAL A 61 7.48 5.96 1.48
N LEU A 62 8.64 6.34 2.00
CA LEU A 62 8.79 7.51 2.85
C LEU A 62 9.97 8.37 2.39
N LYS A 63 9.98 9.64 2.77
CA LYS A 63 11.18 10.49 2.66
C LYS A 63 12.04 10.35 3.91
N PRO A 64 13.38 10.46 3.79
CA PRO A 64 14.27 10.51 4.95
C PRO A 64 13.88 11.62 5.93
N GLY A 65 14.09 11.37 7.23
CA GLY A 65 13.86 12.35 8.28
C GLY A 65 12.48 12.32 8.93
N ILE A 66 11.53 11.48 8.47
CA ILE A 66 10.22 11.32 9.11
C ILE A 66 10.37 10.39 10.31
N ASP A 67 10.40 10.96 11.51
CA ASP A 67 10.54 10.22 12.77
C ASP A 67 9.15 9.81 13.32
N TRP A 68 8.61 8.74 12.77
CA TRP A 68 7.29 8.22 13.13
C TRP A 68 7.33 7.06 14.14
N PHE A 69 8.46 6.32 14.19
CA PHE A 69 8.58 5.13 15.03
C PHE A 69 8.99 5.49 16.46
N LYS A 70 8.13 6.25 17.12
CA LYS A 70 8.29 6.76 18.49
C LYS A 70 6.96 6.79 19.24
N GLY A 71 6.95 7.31 20.46
CA GLY A 71 5.76 7.53 21.27
C GLY A 71 4.91 6.27 21.40
N GLY A 72 3.59 6.41 21.23
CA GLY A 72 2.62 5.32 21.39
C GLY A 72 2.81 4.16 20.41
N VAL A 73 3.25 4.44 19.17
CA VAL A 73 3.53 3.39 18.18
C VAL A 73 4.71 2.52 18.63
N LYS A 74 5.80 3.14 19.08
CA LYS A 74 6.97 2.42 19.59
C LYS A 74 6.65 1.65 20.85
N GLN A 75 5.90 2.23 21.78
CA GLN A 75 5.46 1.58 23.01
C GLN A 75 4.61 0.33 22.73
N ALA A 76 3.63 0.44 21.84
CA ALA A 76 2.79 -0.69 21.42
C ALA A 76 3.62 -1.79 20.74
N PHE A 77 4.54 -1.41 19.86
CA PHE A 77 5.45 -2.35 19.21
C PHE A 77 6.35 -3.06 20.25
N ASP A 78 6.94 -2.32 21.19
CA ASP A 78 7.83 -2.89 22.20
C ASP A 78 7.09 -3.86 23.13
N ALA A 79 5.84 -3.55 23.48
CA ALA A 79 4.99 -4.39 24.31
C ALA A 79 4.49 -5.66 23.59
N SER A 80 4.66 -5.77 22.28
CA SER A 80 4.18 -6.91 21.51
C SER A 80 5.22 -8.02 21.43
N ASP A 81 4.76 -9.27 21.47
CA ASP A 81 5.59 -10.47 21.33
C ASP A 81 5.83 -10.82 19.85
N GLU A 82 4.92 -10.39 18.99
CA GLU A 82 4.85 -10.75 17.59
C GLU A 82 4.53 -9.54 16.73
N LEU A 83 5.20 -9.44 15.56
CA LEU A 83 4.85 -8.55 14.47
C LEU A 83 4.15 -9.35 13.37
N VAL A 84 3.00 -8.89 12.91
CA VAL A 84 2.29 -9.47 11.76
C VAL A 84 2.15 -8.41 10.68
N LEU A 85 2.71 -8.69 9.51
CA LEU A 85 2.68 -7.84 8.32
C LEU A 85 1.60 -8.31 7.34
N GLU A 86 1.37 -7.57 6.27
CA GLU A 86 0.57 -8.08 5.15
C GLU A 86 1.25 -9.28 4.52
N ILE A 87 2.51 -9.14 4.14
CA ILE A 87 3.38 -10.19 3.59
C ILE A 87 4.77 -10.14 4.22
N ILE A 88 5.48 -11.24 4.12
CA ILE A 88 6.93 -11.30 4.34
C ILE A 88 7.59 -11.42 2.97
N GLU A 89 8.27 -10.34 2.56
CA GLU A 89 9.02 -10.34 1.31
C GLU A 89 10.22 -11.29 1.39
N PRO A 90 10.58 -11.97 0.28
CA PRO A 90 11.82 -12.73 0.20
C PRO A 90 13.03 -11.84 0.55
N GLU A 91 14.02 -12.41 1.21
CA GLU A 91 15.27 -11.70 1.52
C GLU A 91 16.06 -11.35 0.25
N ASN A 92 15.96 -12.21 -0.76
CA ASN A 92 16.59 -11.99 -2.06
C ASN A 92 15.64 -11.20 -2.98
N PRO A 93 15.95 -9.95 -3.33
CA PRO A 93 15.11 -9.15 -4.25
C PRO A 93 14.91 -9.82 -5.62
N GLY A 94 15.85 -10.64 -6.06
CA GLY A 94 15.74 -11.38 -7.32
C GLY A 94 14.60 -12.39 -7.31
N GLU A 95 14.28 -13.01 -6.18
CA GLU A 95 13.14 -13.93 -6.05
C GLU A 95 11.82 -13.19 -6.23
N MET A 96 11.67 -12.04 -5.61
CA MET A 96 10.48 -11.19 -5.80
C MET A 96 10.33 -10.78 -7.27
N ALA A 97 11.42 -10.33 -7.91
CA ALA A 97 11.41 -9.95 -9.32
C ALA A 97 10.99 -11.12 -10.22
N GLN A 98 11.50 -12.34 -9.95
CA GLN A 98 11.15 -13.54 -10.70
C GLN A 98 9.68 -13.92 -10.52
N MET A 99 9.15 -13.88 -9.28
CA MET A 99 7.75 -14.17 -8.99
C MET A 99 6.83 -13.20 -9.74
N MET A 100 7.14 -11.90 -9.69
CA MET A 100 6.37 -10.87 -10.39
C MET A 100 6.43 -11.05 -11.90
N ALA A 101 7.62 -11.24 -12.48
CA ALA A 101 7.77 -11.45 -13.92
C ALA A 101 7.00 -12.70 -14.38
N GLY A 102 7.04 -13.78 -13.61
CA GLY A 102 6.29 -15.01 -13.90
C GLY A 102 4.78 -14.81 -13.95
N LYS A 103 4.22 -13.98 -13.03
CA LYS A 103 2.78 -13.68 -12.99
C LYS A 103 2.38 -12.59 -13.99
N ALA A 104 3.30 -11.67 -14.30
CA ALA A 104 3.01 -10.53 -15.18
C ALA A 104 3.10 -10.85 -16.67
N MET A 105 3.82 -11.90 -17.06
CA MET A 105 4.02 -12.24 -18.47
C MET A 105 2.70 -12.57 -19.16
N ALA A 106 2.43 -11.93 -20.31
CA ALA A 106 1.25 -12.19 -21.11
C ALA A 106 1.38 -13.56 -21.84
N THR A 107 0.51 -14.50 -21.52
CA THR A 107 0.55 -15.86 -22.09
C THR A 107 0.05 -15.92 -23.54
N ASP A 108 -0.77 -14.97 -23.94
CA ASP A 108 -1.35 -14.86 -25.29
C ASP A 108 -0.45 -14.12 -26.28
N ARG A 109 0.72 -13.62 -25.83
CA ARG A 109 1.71 -12.89 -26.61
C ARG A 109 1.18 -11.62 -27.32
N VAL A 110 0.08 -11.07 -26.85
CA VAL A 110 -0.46 -9.79 -27.33
C VAL A 110 0.29 -8.65 -26.65
N ALA A 111 0.86 -7.74 -27.44
CA ALA A 111 1.61 -6.61 -26.90
C ALA A 111 0.72 -5.70 -26.04
N LEU A 112 1.22 -5.23 -24.89
CA LEU A 112 0.46 -4.41 -23.95
C LEU A 112 -0.16 -3.20 -24.62
N SER A 113 0.62 -2.45 -25.40
CA SER A 113 0.14 -1.22 -26.04
C SER A 113 -1.00 -1.45 -27.04
N THR A 114 -1.13 -2.67 -27.61
CA THR A 114 -2.24 -3.01 -28.52
C THR A 114 -3.54 -3.37 -27.77
N ARG A 115 -3.48 -3.57 -26.46
CA ARG A 115 -4.67 -3.77 -25.61
C ARG A 115 -5.36 -2.46 -25.24
N LEU A 116 -4.67 -1.34 -25.47
CA LEU A 116 -5.15 -0.01 -25.14
C LEU A 116 -5.77 0.66 -26.38
N ALA A 117 -6.76 1.53 -26.16
CA ALA A 117 -7.21 2.44 -27.21
C ALA A 117 -6.04 3.34 -27.66
N PRO A 118 -6.01 3.81 -28.94
CA PRO A 118 -4.87 4.56 -29.48
C PRO A 118 -4.42 5.74 -28.61
N ASP A 119 -5.38 6.54 -28.13
CA ASP A 119 -5.08 7.70 -27.27
C ASP A 119 -4.53 7.27 -25.90
N ALA A 120 -5.08 6.19 -25.30
CA ALA A 120 -4.59 5.64 -24.05
C ALA A 120 -3.18 5.04 -24.20
N ALA A 121 -2.90 4.38 -25.33
CA ALA A 121 -1.56 3.86 -25.63
C ALA A 121 -0.53 4.99 -25.75
N GLN A 122 -0.89 6.13 -26.35
CA GLN A 122 -0.03 7.29 -26.41
C GLN A 122 0.26 7.88 -25.02
N LYS A 123 -0.78 8.06 -24.21
CA LYS A 123 -0.65 8.54 -22.81
C LYS A 123 0.21 7.60 -21.97
N TYR A 124 -0.02 6.30 -22.07
CA TYR A 124 0.76 5.27 -21.39
C TYR A 124 2.25 5.38 -21.72
N ARG A 125 2.61 5.46 -23.03
CA ARG A 125 4.01 5.58 -23.45
C ARG A 125 4.65 6.87 -22.93
N ALA A 126 3.92 7.99 -22.97
CA ALA A 126 4.39 9.25 -22.41
C ALA A 126 4.61 9.17 -20.90
N ALA A 127 3.69 8.55 -20.17
CA ALA A 127 3.78 8.33 -18.75
C ALA A 127 5.00 7.47 -18.35
N MET A 128 5.24 6.37 -19.06
CA MET A 128 6.42 5.51 -18.85
C MET A 128 7.73 6.27 -19.09
N VAL A 129 7.81 7.06 -20.18
CA VAL A 129 8.99 7.91 -20.47
C VAL A 129 9.18 8.95 -19.37
N ALA A 130 8.14 9.64 -18.92
CA ALA A 130 8.19 10.60 -17.83
C ALA A 130 8.65 9.94 -16.52
N ALA A 131 8.20 8.71 -16.24
CA ALA A 131 8.67 7.90 -15.12
C ALA A 131 10.12 7.40 -15.29
N GLY A 132 10.73 7.54 -16.47
CA GLY A 132 12.09 7.07 -16.77
C GLY A 132 12.15 5.57 -17.03
N VAL A 133 11.04 4.96 -17.39
CA VAL A 133 10.88 3.53 -17.64
C VAL A 133 10.71 3.27 -19.13
N PRO A 134 11.50 2.40 -19.78
CA PRO A 134 11.33 2.08 -21.19
C PRO A 134 10.05 1.26 -21.40
N TRP A 135 9.00 1.87 -21.97
CA TRP A 135 7.70 1.21 -22.17
C TRP A 135 7.80 -0.06 -23.03
N GLN A 136 8.78 -0.12 -23.95
CA GLN A 136 9.02 -1.28 -24.81
C GLN A 136 9.33 -2.55 -24.00
N SER A 137 9.97 -2.41 -22.86
CA SER A 137 10.27 -3.54 -21.94
C SER A 137 9.02 -4.14 -21.33
N PHE A 138 7.88 -3.45 -21.39
CA PHE A 138 6.61 -3.89 -20.82
C PHE A 138 5.63 -4.46 -21.85
N GLU A 139 5.97 -4.45 -23.15
CA GLU A 139 5.09 -4.99 -24.20
C GLU A 139 4.73 -6.47 -24.03
N ALA A 140 5.59 -7.25 -23.38
CA ALA A 140 5.35 -8.66 -23.11
C ALA A 140 4.57 -8.92 -21.82
N PHE A 141 4.24 -7.87 -21.04
CA PHE A 141 3.56 -8.02 -19.76
C PHE A 141 2.08 -7.64 -19.85
N ASN A 142 1.31 -8.15 -18.90
CA ASN A 142 -0.08 -7.77 -18.69
C ASN A 142 -0.18 -6.31 -18.16
N PRO A 143 -1.26 -5.57 -18.45
CA PRO A 143 -1.40 -4.15 -18.13
C PRO A 143 -1.22 -3.82 -16.64
N TRP A 144 -1.61 -4.71 -15.74
CA TRP A 144 -1.49 -4.49 -14.29
C TRP A 144 -0.05 -4.20 -13.87
N MET A 145 0.93 -4.86 -14.49
CA MET A 145 2.35 -4.68 -14.15
C MET A 145 2.84 -3.27 -14.44
N ALA A 146 2.46 -2.71 -15.59
CA ALA A 146 2.80 -1.34 -15.95
C ALA A 146 2.10 -0.33 -15.02
N GLY A 147 0.84 -0.58 -14.64
CA GLY A 147 0.12 0.22 -13.66
C GLY A 147 0.82 0.25 -12.31
N MET A 148 1.28 -0.91 -11.84
CA MET A 148 2.04 -1.00 -10.59
C MET A 148 3.35 -0.20 -10.63
N ILE A 149 4.13 -0.34 -11.70
CA ILE A 149 5.37 0.42 -11.85
C ILE A 149 5.11 1.93 -11.88
N LEU A 150 4.10 2.37 -12.62
CA LEU A 150 3.71 3.78 -12.69
C LEU A 150 3.17 4.35 -11.37
N SER A 151 2.68 3.50 -10.48
CA SER A 151 2.25 3.93 -9.14
C SER A 151 3.42 4.28 -8.21
N VAL A 152 4.63 3.74 -8.47
CA VAL A 152 5.78 3.88 -7.56
C VAL A 152 6.94 4.68 -8.18
N ALA A 153 7.28 4.43 -9.46
CA ALA A 153 8.47 5.01 -10.08
C ALA A 153 8.52 6.56 -10.04
N PRO A 154 7.41 7.31 -10.23
CA PRO A 154 7.43 8.75 -10.09
C PRO A 154 7.74 9.22 -8.67
N LEU A 155 7.25 8.53 -7.65
CA LEU A 155 7.52 8.87 -6.25
C LEU A 155 8.99 8.67 -5.90
N GLN A 156 9.63 7.64 -6.44
CA GLN A 156 11.07 7.44 -6.27
C GLN A 156 11.87 8.61 -6.84
N LYS A 157 11.47 9.15 -8.00
CA LYS A 157 12.07 10.37 -8.57
C LYS A 157 11.91 11.60 -7.69
N LEU A 158 10.83 11.66 -6.89
CA LEU A 158 10.57 12.72 -5.92
C LEU A 158 11.30 12.49 -4.58
N GLY A 159 12.15 11.45 -4.48
CA GLY A 159 12.96 11.14 -3.31
C GLY A 159 12.27 10.30 -2.25
N TYR A 160 11.09 9.74 -2.55
CA TYR A 160 10.50 8.71 -1.69
C TYR A 160 11.24 7.39 -1.88
N GLN A 161 11.47 6.67 -0.78
CA GLN A 161 12.28 5.46 -0.75
C GLN A 161 11.48 4.31 -0.13
N SER A 162 11.47 3.16 -0.78
CA SER A 162 10.85 1.94 -0.26
C SER A 162 11.66 1.29 0.85
N ASP A 163 12.98 1.48 0.86
CA ASP A 163 13.87 0.88 1.87
C ASP A 163 13.63 1.42 3.28
N ILE A 164 13.00 2.57 3.39
CA ILE A 164 12.57 3.18 4.66
C ILE A 164 11.05 3.19 4.83
N GLY A 165 10.33 2.38 4.05
CA GLY A 165 8.91 2.11 4.26
C GLY A 165 8.64 1.60 5.67
N ALA A 166 7.45 1.90 6.19
CA ALA A 166 7.14 1.61 7.58
C ALA A 166 7.23 0.11 7.91
N GLU A 167 6.84 -0.76 7.00
CA GLU A 167 6.92 -2.21 7.14
C GLU A 167 8.37 -2.70 7.29
N LYS A 168 9.29 -2.15 6.49
CA LYS A 168 10.70 -2.55 6.54
C LYS A 168 11.36 -2.11 7.83
N ILE A 169 11.04 -0.91 8.30
CA ILE A 169 11.52 -0.42 9.60
C ILE A 169 11.00 -1.31 10.73
N LEU A 170 9.70 -1.67 10.73
CA LEU A 170 9.10 -2.56 11.72
C LEU A 170 9.69 -3.96 11.66
N ARG A 171 9.85 -4.53 10.46
CA ARG A 171 10.47 -5.85 10.28
C ARG A 171 11.88 -5.88 10.85
N ALA A 172 12.73 -4.94 10.45
CA ALA A 172 14.11 -4.87 10.95
C ALA A 172 14.17 -4.69 12.48
N ALA A 173 13.25 -3.89 13.05
CA ALA A 173 13.15 -3.72 14.49
C ALA A 173 12.69 -5.01 15.21
N ALA A 174 11.76 -5.77 14.62
CA ALA A 174 11.27 -7.03 15.16
C ALA A 174 12.37 -8.10 15.14
N GLU A 175 13.07 -8.25 14.01
CA GLU A 175 14.21 -9.17 13.87
C GLU A 175 15.31 -8.85 14.87
N LYS A 176 15.68 -7.58 15.02
CA LYS A 176 16.67 -7.12 16.00
C LYS A 176 16.24 -7.42 17.44
N ALA A 177 14.96 -7.31 17.73
CA ALA A 177 14.39 -7.59 19.07
C ALA A 177 14.09 -9.08 19.32
N GLY A 178 14.34 -9.97 18.34
CA GLY A 178 14.03 -11.40 18.42
C GLY A 178 12.54 -11.70 18.51
N LYS A 179 11.67 -10.79 18.02
CA LYS A 179 10.22 -10.99 17.98
C LYS A 179 9.84 -11.97 16.87
N LYS A 180 8.75 -12.70 17.05
CA LYS A 180 8.16 -13.47 15.94
C LYS A 180 7.69 -12.53 14.86
N VAL A 181 7.89 -12.93 13.58
CA VAL A 181 7.37 -12.20 12.43
C VAL A 181 6.47 -13.12 11.63
N GLY A 182 5.23 -12.72 11.47
CA GLY A 182 4.20 -13.43 10.70
C GLY A 182 3.64 -12.57 9.57
N ALA A 183 2.79 -13.16 8.74
CA ALA A 183 2.09 -12.46 7.67
C ALA A 183 0.63 -12.90 7.57
N LEU A 184 -0.23 -11.99 7.11
CA LEU A 184 -1.65 -12.24 6.85
C LEU A 184 -1.88 -12.91 5.50
N GLU A 185 -0.99 -12.67 4.54
CA GLU A 185 -1.06 -13.13 3.16
C GLU A 185 0.33 -13.61 2.69
N THR A 186 0.35 -14.34 1.59
CA THR A 186 1.59 -14.66 0.88
C THR A 186 1.84 -13.65 -0.25
N VAL A 187 3.09 -13.52 -0.67
CA VAL A 187 3.45 -12.72 -1.87
C VAL A 187 2.65 -13.17 -3.09
N GLU A 188 2.50 -14.49 -3.28
CA GLU A 188 1.74 -15.04 -4.40
C GLU A 188 0.28 -14.62 -4.36
N GLN A 189 -0.37 -14.65 -3.19
CA GLN A 189 -1.74 -14.19 -3.03
C GLN A 189 -1.88 -12.72 -3.43
N GLN A 190 -0.97 -11.84 -3.00
CA GLN A 190 -1.01 -10.42 -3.37
C GLN A 190 -0.82 -10.20 -4.87
N LEU A 191 0.12 -10.90 -5.49
CA LEU A 191 0.32 -10.82 -6.94
C LEU A 191 -0.92 -11.29 -7.71
N ASN A 192 -1.59 -12.34 -7.21
CA ASN A 192 -2.79 -12.87 -7.84
C ASN A 192 -3.98 -11.89 -7.78
N PHE A 193 -4.07 -11.00 -6.78
CA PHE A 193 -5.12 -9.97 -6.76
C PHE A 193 -5.10 -9.08 -8.01
N PHE A 194 -3.94 -8.89 -8.64
CA PHE A 194 -3.80 -8.16 -9.89
C PHE A 194 -3.77 -9.08 -11.12
N ALA A 195 -3.04 -10.20 -11.03
CA ALA A 195 -2.85 -11.11 -12.15
C ALA A 195 -4.15 -11.80 -12.56
N ASP A 196 -5.03 -12.10 -11.61
CA ASP A 196 -6.32 -12.77 -11.83
C ASP A 196 -7.45 -11.78 -12.21
N LEU A 197 -7.20 -10.48 -12.24
CA LEU A 197 -8.16 -9.50 -12.72
C LEU A 197 -8.50 -9.78 -14.21
N PRO A 198 -9.78 -9.71 -14.61
CA PRO A 198 -10.13 -9.71 -16.02
C PRO A 198 -9.34 -8.65 -16.80
N MET A 199 -8.94 -8.96 -18.03
CA MET A 199 -8.12 -8.08 -18.87
C MET A 199 -8.68 -6.65 -18.94
N ALA A 200 -10.00 -6.49 -19.06
CA ALA A 200 -10.65 -5.18 -19.08
C ALA A 200 -10.39 -4.37 -17.80
N GLN A 201 -10.36 -5.03 -16.63
CA GLN A 201 -10.07 -4.37 -15.35
C GLN A 201 -8.59 -4.04 -15.20
N GLN A 202 -7.69 -4.87 -15.73
CA GLN A 202 -6.26 -4.57 -15.78
C GLN A 202 -5.98 -3.34 -16.66
N VAL A 203 -6.63 -3.25 -17.82
CA VAL A 203 -6.57 -2.06 -18.71
C VAL A 203 -7.14 -0.83 -18.01
N GLN A 204 -8.27 -0.97 -17.32
CA GLN A 204 -8.88 0.11 -16.56
C GLN A 204 -7.95 0.60 -15.44
N PHE A 205 -7.33 -0.31 -14.69
CA PHE A 205 -6.34 0.02 -13.67
C PHE A 205 -5.16 0.81 -14.24
N LEU A 206 -4.56 0.34 -15.36
CA LEU A 206 -3.47 1.03 -16.01
C LEU A 206 -3.88 2.43 -16.50
N ASN A 207 -5.02 2.56 -17.18
CA ASN A 207 -5.51 3.84 -17.69
C ASN A 207 -5.73 4.84 -16.54
N ALA A 208 -6.36 4.39 -15.48
CA ALA A 208 -6.60 5.21 -14.30
C ALA A 208 -5.29 5.67 -13.64
N THR A 209 -4.30 4.79 -13.53
CA THR A 209 -2.96 5.14 -13.02
C THR A 209 -2.30 6.21 -13.88
N VAL A 210 -2.36 6.05 -15.21
CA VAL A 210 -1.79 7.03 -16.17
C VAL A 210 -2.50 8.38 -16.06
N GLU A 211 -3.82 8.40 -15.93
CA GLU A 211 -4.61 9.65 -15.82
C GLU A 211 -4.33 10.37 -14.48
N GLY A 212 -4.03 9.64 -13.43
CA GLY A 212 -3.73 10.20 -12.10
C GLY A 212 -2.31 10.76 -11.94
N MET A 213 -1.41 10.54 -12.89
CA MET A 213 0.00 10.91 -12.73
C MET A 213 0.25 12.42 -12.55
N ASP A 214 -0.52 13.27 -13.20
CA ASP A 214 -0.35 14.73 -13.12
C ASP A 214 -0.59 15.30 -11.71
N GLY A 215 -1.44 14.66 -10.92
CA GLY A 215 -1.76 15.05 -9.53
C GLY A 215 -0.97 14.31 -8.44
N MET A 216 -0.22 13.26 -8.81
CA MET A 216 0.37 12.28 -7.90
C MET A 216 1.20 12.89 -6.77
N GLU A 217 2.05 13.86 -7.07
CA GLU A 217 2.93 14.46 -6.05
C GLU A 217 2.12 15.12 -4.94
N GLY A 218 1.14 15.96 -5.32
CA GLY A 218 0.30 16.68 -4.36
C GLY A 218 -0.61 15.75 -3.57
N GLU A 219 -1.24 14.78 -4.24
CA GLU A 219 -2.12 13.80 -3.60
C GLU A 219 -1.36 12.91 -2.62
N PHE A 220 -0.18 12.42 -3.01
CA PHE A 220 0.64 11.61 -2.12
C PHE A 220 1.20 12.41 -0.93
N ALA A 221 1.59 13.66 -1.15
CA ALA A 221 2.04 14.54 -0.07
C ALA A 221 0.92 14.82 0.94
N ALA A 222 -0.33 15.02 0.48
CA ALA A 222 -1.50 15.20 1.34
C ALA A 222 -1.81 13.93 2.14
N LEU A 223 -1.82 12.76 1.48
CA LEU A 223 -2.02 11.46 2.09
C LEU A 223 -0.96 11.20 3.19
N LEU A 224 0.31 11.44 2.88
CA LEU A 224 1.40 11.29 3.85
C LEU A 224 1.26 12.26 5.03
N ASN A 225 0.83 13.50 4.80
CA ASN A 225 0.54 14.45 5.87
C ASN A 225 -0.59 13.96 6.78
N HIS A 226 -1.69 13.43 6.22
CA HIS A 226 -2.78 12.86 7.01
C HIS A 226 -2.34 11.64 7.80
N TRP A 227 -1.48 10.79 7.22
CA TRP A 227 -0.87 9.68 7.94
C TRP A 227 0.01 10.15 9.10
N GLN A 228 0.95 11.08 8.86
CA GLN A 228 1.85 11.62 9.88
C GLN A 228 1.12 12.28 11.05
N THR A 229 0.01 12.95 10.77
CA THR A 229 -0.78 13.70 11.76
C THR A 229 -1.91 12.88 12.37
N GLY A 230 -1.97 11.57 12.06
CA GLY A 230 -2.94 10.65 12.64
C GLY A 230 -4.39 10.99 12.32
N GLN A 231 -4.68 11.40 11.07
CA GLN A 231 -6.01 11.78 10.57
C GLN A 231 -6.55 10.70 9.59
N PRO A 232 -6.91 9.49 10.09
CA PRO A 232 -7.29 8.37 9.22
C PRO A 232 -8.58 8.63 8.45
N GLU A 233 -9.50 9.44 8.97
CA GLU A 233 -10.75 9.77 8.29
C GLU A 233 -10.48 10.57 7.00
N LYS A 234 -9.56 11.56 7.06
CA LYS A 234 -9.17 12.31 5.87
C LYS A 234 -8.39 11.47 4.87
N LEU A 235 -7.52 10.59 5.37
CA LEU A 235 -6.82 9.62 4.53
C LEU A 235 -7.83 8.71 3.81
N ALA A 236 -8.86 8.24 4.53
CA ALA A 236 -9.93 7.44 3.96
C ALA A 236 -10.74 8.18 2.90
N ASP A 237 -11.06 9.45 3.13
CA ASP A 237 -11.83 10.25 2.17
C ASP A 237 -11.06 10.39 0.86
N GLU A 238 -9.76 10.68 0.90
CA GLU A 238 -8.92 10.78 -0.29
C GLU A 238 -8.79 9.44 -1.03
N MET A 239 -8.61 8.35 -0.29
CA MET A 239 -8.50 7.02 -0.87
C MET A 239 -9.81 6.49 -1.42
N ASN A 240 -10.92 6.68 -0.69
CA ASN A 240 -12.23 6.19 -1.11
C ASN A 240 -12.74 6.90 -2.36
N ASP A 241 -12.41 8.18 -2.55
CA ASP A 241 -12.77 8.90 -3.77
C ASP A 241 -12.14 8.25 -5.00
N SER A 242 -10.92 7.75 -4.88
CA SER A 242 -10.25 7.03 -5.97
C SER A 242 -10.88 5.66 -6.26
N LEU A 243 -11.40 4.98 -5.24
CA LEU A 243 -12.00 3.65 -5.37
C LEU A 243 -13.46 3.67 -5.85
N LYS A 244 -14.17 4.81 -5.73
CA LYS A 244 -15.57 4.95 -6.17
C LYS A 244 -15.77 4.66 -7.66
N ALA A 245 -14.78 4.92 -8.48
CA ALA A 245 -14.87 4.71 -9.92
C ALA A 245 -14.51 3.27 -10.35
N THR A 246 -13.94 2.45 -9.43
CA THR A 246 -13.63 1.01 -9.66
C THR A 246 -14.07 0.16 -8.47
N PRO A 247 -15.37 0.02 -8.23
CA PRO A 247 -15.88 -0.73 -7.08
C PRO A 247 -15.44 -2.20 -7.07
N GLU A 248 -15.24 -2.80 -8.24
CA GLU A 248 -14.78 -4.18 -8.37
C GLU A 248 -13.31 -4.32 -7.90
N LEU A 249 -12.45 -3.35 -8.23
CA LEU A 249 -11.08 -3.31 -7.74
C LEU A 249 -11.06 -3.09 -6.23
N ALA A 250 -11.86 -2.16 -5.72
CA ALA A 250 -12.01 -1.93 -4.29
C ALA A 250 -12.42 -3.21 -3.55
N GLN A 251 -13.33 -3.99 -4.13
CA GLN A 251 -13.77 -5.25 -3.55
C GLN A 251 -12.64 -6.26 -3.42
N VAL A 252 -11.82 -6.40 -4.45
CA VAL A 252 -10.71 -7.38 -4.49
C VAL A 252 -9.52 -6.90 -3.67
N LEU A 253 -9.10 -5.65 -3.87
CA LEU A 253 -7.84 -5.14 -3.32
C LEU A 253 -7.96 -4.66 -1.87
N LEU A 254 -9.18 -4.42 -1.37
CA LEU A 254 -9.39 -3.85 -0.05
C LEU A 254 -10.42 -4.65 0.77
N ILE A 255 -11.69 -4.70 0.34
CA ILE A 255 -12.78 -5.17 1.20
C ILE A 255 -12.67 -6.66 1.52
N ASN A 256 -12.39 -7.51 0.53
CA ASN A 256 -12.24 -8.96 0.75
C ASN A 256 -11.04 -9.27 1.66
N ARG A 257 -9.94 -8.56 1.49
CA ARG A 257 -8.74 -8.69 2.31
C ARG A 257 -9.03 -8.29 3.75
N ASN A 258 -9.65 -7.13 3.95
CA ASN A 258 -10.06 -6.65 5.27
C ASN A 258 -10.99 -7.63 5.99
N ALA A 259 -11.94 -8.24 5.28
CA ALA A 259 -12.83 -9.26 5.83
C ALA A 259 -12.06 -10.53 6.25
N ASN A 260 -11.08 -10.97 5.47
CA ASN A 260 -10.24 -12.11 5.82
C ASN A 260 -9.34 -11.81 7.01
N TRP A 261 -8.75 -10.62 7.06
CA TRP A 261 -7.92 -10.18 8.17
C TRP A 261 -8.71 -10.02 9.46
N ALA A 262 -9.95 -9.53 9.40
CA ALA A 262 -10.83 -9.47 10.55
C ALA A 262 -11.16 -10.85 11.13
N LYS A 263 -11.32 -11.88 10.26
CA LYS A 263 -11.47 -13.26 10.70
C LYS A 263 -10.20 -13.79 11.37
N TRP A 264 -9.03 -13.47 10.80
CA TRP A 264 -7.75 -13.82 11.40
C TRP A 264 -7.58 -13.17 12.78
N ILE A 265 -7.88 -11.87 12.89
CA ILE A 265 -7.83 -11.14 14.17
C ILE A 265 -8.77 -11.79 15.21
N LYS A 266 -10.00 -12.16 14.79
CA LYS A 266 -10.94 -12.85 15.66
C LYS A 266 -10.37 -14.17 16.19
N ALA A 267 -9.80 -15.00 15.33
CA ALA A 267 -9.18 -16.26 15.72
C ALA A 267 -7.92 -16.04 16.58
N ARG A 268 -7.19 -14.94 16.36
CA ARG A 268 -6.00 -14.61 17.14
C ARG A 268 -6.33 -14.20 18.59
N LEU A 269 -7.52 -13.64 18.84
CA LEU A 269 -8.00 -13.32 20.19
C LEU A 269 -8.16 -14.58 21.07
N ASP A 270 -8.36 -15.76 20.49
CA ASP A 270 -8.43 -17.02 21.23
C ASP A 270 -7.06 -17.50 21.77
N GLN A 271 -5.97 -16.74 21.55
CA GLN A 271 -4.60 -17.07 21.94
C GLN A 271 -4.00 -15.93 22.78
N PRO A 272 -3.64 -16.18 24.06
CA PRO A 272 -3.06 -15.15 24.92
C PRO A 272 -1.81 -14.49 24.33
N GLY A 273 -1.59 -13.22 24.68
CA GLY A 273 -0.38 -12.47 24.30
C GLY A 273 -0.65 -11.17 23.56
N THR A 274 0.42 -10.51 23.13
CA THR A 274 0.34 -9.19 22.49
C THR A 274 0.90 -9.23 21.07
N VAL A 275 0.14 -8.75 20.11
CA VAL A 275 0.49 -8.75 18.67
C VAL A 275 0.45 -7.33 18.10
N PHE A 276 1.42 -6.99 17.29
CA PHE A 276 1.44 -5.78 16.50
C PHE A 276 1.16 -6.11 15.03
N VAL A 277 -0.04 -5.80 14.56
CA VAL A 277 -0.45 -5.98 13.17
C VAL A 277 -0.20 -4.69 12.41
N ALA A 278 0.63 -4.75 11.36
CA ALA A 278 0.99 -3.61 10.54
C ALA A 278 0.60 -3.87 9.08
N VAL A 279 -0.36 -3.09 8.61
CA VAL A 279 -0.95 -3.20 7.26
C VAL A 279 -1.06 -1.82 6.63
N GLY A 280 -1.15 -1.72 5.32
CA GLY A 280 -1.28 -0.44 4.63
C GLY A 280 -2.38 0.44 5.22
N ALA A 281 -2.09 1.72 5.42
CA ALA A 281 -2.95 2.65 6.15
C ALA A 281 -4.39 2.72 5.61
N GLY A 282 -4.58 2.49 4.32
CA GLY A 282 -5.90 2.45 3.70
C GLY A 282 -6.80 1.31 4.15
N HIS A 283 -6.23 0.24 4.65
CA HIS A 283 -6.98 -0.89 5.21
C HIS A 283 -7.61 -0.57 6.57
N LEU A 284 -7.07 0.44 7.28
CA LEU A 284 -7.52 0.86 8.60
C LEU A 284 -8.30 2.18 8.58
N ALA A 285 -8.84 2.56 7.43
CA ALA A 285 -9.50 3.85 7.26
C ALA A 285 -10.81 3.71 6.47
N GLY A 286 -11.84 4.42 6.91
CA GLY A 286 -13.11 4.55 6.19
C GLY A 286 -13.99 3.30 6.14
N LYS A 287 -14.95 3.36 5.23
CA LYS A 287 -15.94 2.28 5.04
C LYS A 287 -15.30 1.02 4.46
N GLY A 288 -15.63 -0.13 5.06
CA GLY A 288 -15.08 -1.42 4.65
C GLY A 288 -13.69 -1.70 5.22
N SER A 289 -13.15 -0.84 6.10
CA SER A 289 -11.90 -1.04 6.82
C SER A 289 -11.91 -2.32 7.67
N VAL A 290 -10.73 -2.72 8.15
CA VAL A 290 -10.60 -3.83 9.10
C VAL A 290 -11.47 -3.59 10.34
N GLN A 291 -11.54 -2.34 10.84
CA GLN A 291 -12.38 -1.99 11.99
C GLN A 291 -13.87 -2.19 11.69
N ASP A 292 -14.32 -1.80 10.50
CA ASP A 292 -15.71 -2.06 10.08
C ASP A 292 -16.01 -3.56 9.99
N GLN A 293 -15.08 -4.34 9.43
CA GLN A 293 -15.23 -5.80 9.36
C GLN A 293 -15.24 -6.44 10.75
N LEU A 294 -14.39 -6.00 11.66
CA LEU A 294 -14.38 -6.45 13.06
C LEU A 294 -15.72 -6.15 13.76
N LYS A 295 -16.27 -4.97 13.52
CA LYS A 295 -17.59 -4.59 14.07
C LYS A 295 -18.70 -5.54 13.58
N THR A 296 -18.67 -6.02 12.34
CA THR A 296 -19.63 -7.02 11.85
C THR A 296 -19.49 -8.37 12.55
N LEU A 297 -18.31 -8.67 13.13
CA LEU A 297 -18.02 -9.87 13.90
C LEU A 297 -18.29 -9.69 15.42
N GLY A 298 -18.82 -8.53 15.82
CA GLY A 298 -19.10 -8.20 17.22
C GLY A 298 -17.86 -7.77 18.00
N ILE A 299 -16.74 -7.43 17.33
CA ILE A 299 -15.47 -7.06 17.94
C ILE A 299 -15.28 -5.55 17.84
N ALA A 300 -15.05 -4.90 18.99
CA ALA A 300 -14.76 -3.47 19.04
C ALA A 300 -13.25 -3.21 18.93
N SER A 301 -12.89 -2.22 18.13
CA SER A 301 -11.56 -1.63 18.14
C SER A 301 -11.61 -0.24 18.77
N ALA A 302 -10.55 0.15 19.46
CA ALA A 302 -10.44 1.46 20.08
C ALA A 302 -9.18 2.19 19.61
N ARG A 303 -9.30 3.50 19.36
CA ARG A 303 -8.14 4.34 19.08
C ARG A 303 -7.22 4.39 20.31
N VAL A 304 -5.93 4.14 20.12
CA VAL A 304 -4.93 4.35 21.16
C VAL A 304 -4.62 5.84 21.23
N LYS A 305 -4.85 6.45 22.40
CA LYS A 305 -4.42 7.82 22.65
C LYS A 305 -2.91 7.82 22.72
N GLN A 306 -2.28 8.50 21.79
CA GLN A 306 -0.86 8.75 21.86
C GLN A 306 -0.68 9.94 22.81
N GLY A 307 -0.03 9.73 23.95
CA GLY A 307 0.27 10.80 24.91
C GLY A 307 1.10 11.89 24.25
N GLU A 308 0.87 13.14 24.66
CA GLU A 308 1.68 14.31 24.29
C GLU A 308 3.13 14.13 24.70
#